data_bdcb9326506f50bee029b3d34053f73b
#
_entry.id   bdcb9326506f50bee029b3d34053f73b
#
_cell.length_a   1.000
_cell.length_b   1.000
_cell.length_c   1.000
_cell.angle_alpha   90.00
_cell.angle_beta   90.00
_cell.angle_gamma   90.00
#
_symmetry.space_group_name_H-M   'P 1'
#
loop_
_entity.id
_entity.type
_entity.pdbx_description
1 polymer ?
#
loop_
_entity_poly.entity_id
_entity_poly.type
_entity_poly.pdbx_seq_one_letter_code
_entity_poly.pdbx_strand_id
1 'polypeptide(L)'
;MTALTELAALAAVGQIETAAEQPAVNMHCHTFFSFNAYSYSPAGLAWLAKKHGFQAAGIVDFDVLDAVEEFLDACEIVGVRGSAGIETRVFIPEFATREINSPGEPGVYYHMGIGFTSSQAPDLSGLERPDRSPAETLA
;
A
#
# COMPACT_ATOMS: atom_id res chain seq x y z
N MET A 1 -10.93 21.47 -5.58
CA MET A 1 -9.58 21.11 -6.10
C MET A 1 -9.21 19.80 -5.43
N THR A 2 -8.73 18.81 -6.15
CA THR A 2 -8.33 17.53 -5.56
C THR A 2 -6.92 17.62 -4.98
N ALA A 3 -6.58 16.72 -4.06
CA ALA A 3 -5.23 16.67 -3.48
C ALA A 3 -4.14 16.49 -4.56
N LEU A 4 -4.40 15.69 -5.58
CA LEU A 4 -3.50 15.53 -6.74
C LEU A 4 -3.30 16.83 -7.52
N THR A 5 -4.36 17.60 -7.73
CA THR A 5 -4.26 18.89 -8.46
C THR A 5 -3.40 19.89 -7.68
N GLU A 6 -3.55 19.95 -6.36
CA GLU A 6 -2.73 20.82 -5.49
C GLU A 6 -1.27 20.37 -5.48
N LEU A 7 -1.03 19.08 -5.36
CA LEU A 7 0.31 18.50 -5.37
C LEU A 7 1.02 18.78 -6.70
N ALA A 8 0.33 18.60 -7.83
CA ALA A 8 0.86 18.91 -9.16
C ALA A 8 1.22 20.39 -9.32
N ALA A 9 0.37 21.30 -8.80
CA ALA A 9 0.64 22.73 -8.82
C ALA A 9 1.89 23.10 -7.99
N LEU A 10 2.05 22.53 -6.79
CA LEU A 10 3.23 22.74 -5.94
C LEU A 10 4.50 22.19 -6.59
N ALA A 11 4.41 21.01 -7.22
CA ALA A 11 5.53 20.42 -7.95
C ALA A 11 5.97 21.29 -9.14
N ALA A 12 5.01 21.80 -9.92
CA ALA A 12 5.28 22.60 -11.12
C ALA A 12 6.00 23.92 -10.79
N VAL A 13 5.78 24.50 -9.62
CA VAL A 13 6.44 25.75 -9.18
C VAL A 13 7.67 25.49 -8.28
N GLY A 14 8.09 24.24 -8.13
CA GLY A 14 9.26 23.89 -7.32
C GLY A 14 9.12 24.16 -5.82
N GLN A 15 7.88 24.20 -5.31
CA GLN A 15 7.60 24.47 -3.88
C GLN A 15 7.55 23.22 -3.00
N ILE A 16 7.83 22.03 -3.55
CA ILE A 16 7.99 20.85 -2.73
C ILE A 16 9.42 20.83 -2.18
N GLU A 17 9.54 21.27 -0.93
CA GLU A 17 10.81 21.15 -0.21
C GLU A 17 11.19 19.68 -0.11
N THR A 18 12.44 19.38 -0.45
CA THR A 18 12.96 18.02 -0.41
C THR A 18 14.21 17.98 0.44
N ALA A 19 14.27 17.11 1.43
CA ALA A 19 15.52 16.80 2.11
C ALA A 19 16.53 16.17 1.13
N ALA A 20 17.81 16.16 1.51
CA ALA A 20 18.79 15.43 0.73
C ALA A 20 18.33 13.99 0.51
N GLU A 21 18.52 13.48 -0.70
CA GLU A 21 18.14 12.12 -1.04
C GLU A 21 18.83 11.13 -0.11
N GLN A 22 18.05 10.22 0.45
CA GLN A 22 18.55 9.18 1.36
C GLN A 22 18.31 7.82 0.70
N PRO A 23 19.23 6.84 0.89
CA PRO A 23 19.02 5.48 0.44
C PRO A 23 17.98 4.76 1.34
N ALA A 24 16.91 5.43 1.65
CA ALA A 24 15.85 4.97 2.54
C ALA A 24 14.56 4.76 1.76
N VAL A 25 13.83 3.73 2.17
CA VAL A 25 12.52 3.40 1.64
C VAL A 25 11.58 3.10 2.81
N ASN A 26 10.31 3.42 2.65
CA ASN A 26 9.25 2.95 3.54
C ASN A 26 8.16 2.32 2.69
N MET A 27 8.04 0.99 2.77
CA MET A 27 7.11 0.20 1.95
C MET A 27 5.85 -0.23 2.72
N HIS A 28 5.66 0.26 3.95
CA HIS A 28 4.54 -0.12 4.81
C HIS A 28 3.93 1.11 5.47
N CYS A 29 3.07 1.78 4.74
CA CYS A 29 2.28 2.91 5.23
C CYS A 29 0.79 2.64 5.03
N HIS A 30 -0.03 3.23 5.90
CA HIS A 30 -1.48 3.19 5.81
C HIS A 30 -2.03 4.58 5.53
N THR A 31 -2.98 4.69 4.61
CA THR A 31 -3.69 5.93 4.33
C THR A 31 -4.93 6.07 5.23
N PHE A 32 -5.65 7.17 5.09
CA PHE A 32 -6.89 7.38 5.84
C PHE A 32 -7.99 6.34 5.53
N PHE A 33 -7.83 5.54 4.49
CA PHE A 33 -8.74 4.43 4.20
C PHE A 33 -8.58 3.26 5.19
N SER A 34 -7.44 3.16 5.87
CA SER A 34 -7.22 2.18 6.94
C SER A 34 -7.83 2.65 8.27
N PHE A 35 -8.48 1.75 8.98
CA PHE A 35 -9.17 2.05 10.24
C PHE A 35 -8.24 2.52 11.37
N ASN A 36 -6.95 2.26 11.31
CA ASN A 36 -5.96 2.60 12.35
C ASN A 36 -4.96 3.67 11.88
N ALA A 37 -5.21 4.33 10.76
CA ALA A 37 -4.27 5.28 10.17
C ALA A 37 -4.33 6.67 10.82
N TYR A 38 -3.26 7.45 10.61
CA TYR A 38 -3.13 8.83 11.11
C TYR A 38 -3.78 9.88 10.22
N SER A 39 -4.76 9.50 9.40
CA SER A 39 -5.53 10.41 8.53
C SER A 39 -4.73 11.07 7.40
N TYR A 40 -3.63 10.50 6.96
CA TYR A 40 -2.92 10.97 5.77
C TYR A 40 -3.64 10.50 4.50
N SER A 41 -3.80 11.44 3.54
CA SER A 41 -4.27 11.07 2.20
C SER A 41 -3.16 10.31 1.43
N PRO A 42 -3.52 9.52 0.39
CA PRO A 42 -2.53 8.88 -0.47
C PRO A 42 -1.52 9.89 -1.05
N ALA A 43 -2.01 11.01 -1.58
CA ALA A 43 -1.16 12.10 -2.08
C ALA A 43 -0.29 12.74 -1.00
N GLY A 44 -0.80 12.85 0.24
CA GLY A 44 -0.06 13.34 1.39
C GLY A 44 1.12 12.45 1.77
N LEU A 45 0.97 11.13 1.70
CA LEU A 45 2.06 10.18 1.95
C LEU A 45 3.15 10.25 0.88
N ALA A 46 2.78 10.37 -0.40
CA ALA A 46 3.73 10.57 -1.49
C ALA A 46 4.53 11.88 -1.31
N TRP A 47 3.84 12.98 -0.94
CA TRP A 47 4.48 14.25 -0.62
C TRP A 47 5.44 14.13 0.57
N LEU A 48 5.03 13.45 1.65
CA LEU A 48 5.90 13.22 2.81
C LEU A 48 7.15 12.41 2.44
N ALA A 49 6.99 11.37 1.65
CA ALA A 49 8.13 10.57 1.16
C ALA A 49 9.12 11.45 0.40
N LYS A 50 8.63 12.30 -0.50
CA LYS A 50 9.46 13.29 -1.22
C LYS A 50 10.14 14.27 -0.27
N LYS A 51 9.36 14.86 0.64
CA LYS A 51 9.87 15.83 1.62
C LYS A 51 11.01 15.26 2.47
N HIS A 52 10.91 13.99 2.84
CA HIS A 52 11.93 13.29 3.62
C HIS A 52 13.07 12.69 2.79
N GLY A 53 13.07 12.88 1.47
CA GLY A 53 14.12 12.40 0.58
C GLY A 53 14.12 10.90 0.34
N PHE A 54 13.00 10.21 0.53
CA PHE A 54 12.91 8.78 0.28
C PHE A 54 12.95 8.47 -1.22
N GLN A 55 13.65 7.41 -1.58
CA GLN A 55 13.73 6.93 -2.97
C GLN A 55 12.48 6.16 -3.40
N ALA A 56 11.82 5.50 -2.47
CA ALA A 56 10.59 4.77 -2.70
C ALA A 56 9.70 4.78 -1.47
N ALA A 57 8.38 4.70 -1.71
CA ALA A 57 7.38 4.56 -0.66
C ALA A 57 6.30 3.56 -1.08
N GLY A 58 5.68 2.90 -0.12
CA GLY A 58 4.60 1.95 -0.35
C GLY A 58 3.45 2.13 0.62
N ILE A 59 2.25 1.83 0.14
CA ILE A 59 1.04 1.76 0.95
C ILE A 59 0.46 0.35 0.94
N VAL A 60 -0.11 -0.06 2.07
CA VAL A 60 -0.82 -1.34 2.24
C VAL A 60 -2.01 -1.12 3.17
N ASP A 61 -3.09 -0.56 2.64
CA ASP A 61 -4.28 -0.29 3.43
C ASP A 61 -5.02 -1.59 3.81
N PHE A 62 -5.67 -1.57 4.98
CA PHE A 62 -6.41 -2.73 5.47
C PHE A 62 -7.67 -2.97 4.65
N ASP A 63 -7.73 -4.15 4.02
CA ASP A 63 -8.89 -4.73 3.34
C ASP A 63 -9.45 -3.90 2.16
N VAL A 64 -8.76 -2.83 1.73
CA VAL A 64 -9.19 -1.93 0.65
C VAL A 64 -8.07 -1.56 -0.32
N LEU A 65 -8.43 -1.20 -1.55
CA LEU A 65 -7.51 -0.75 -2.61
C LEU A 65 -7.81 0.68 -3.08
N ASP A 66 -8.66 1.39 -2.36
CA ASP A 66 -9.17 2.72 -2.76
C ASP A 66 -8.08 3.79 -2.91
N ALA A 67 -6.93 3.60 -2.25
CA ALA A 67 -5.81 4.53 -2.31
C ALA A 67 -4.87 4.33 -3.51
N VAL A 68 -5.00 3.24 -4.27
CA VAL A 68 -3.98 2.78 -5.23
C VAL A 68 -3.69 3.83 -6.29
N GLU A 69 -4.71 4.27 -7.02
CA GLU A 69 -4.55 5.20 -8.14
C GLU A 69 -4.01 6.56 -7.64
N GLU A 70 -4.65 7.14 -6.61
CA GLU A 70 -4.20 8.44 -6.09
C GLU A 70 -2.75 8.40 -5.60
N PHE A 71 -2.35 7.32 -4.92
CA PHE A 71 -0.99 7.20 -4.40
C PHE A 71 0.05 7.07 -5.52
N LEU A 72 -0.21 6.21 -6.51
CA LEU A 72 0.72 5.99 -7.62
C LEU A 72 0.87 7.25 -8.48
N ASP A 73 -0.24 7.92 -8.80
CA ASP A 73 -0.24 9.19 -9.54
C ASP A 73 0.53 10.29 -8.75
N ALA A 74 0.30 10.36 -7.44
CA ALA A 74 1.02 11.31 -6.59
C ALA A 74 2.53 11.02 -6.55
N CYS A 75 2.92 9.75 -6.47
CA CYS A 75 4.32 9.35 -6.52
C CYS A 75 4.98 9.74 -7.84
N GLU A 76 4.28 9.58 -8.97
CA GLU A 76 4.76 10.02 -10.29
C GLU A 76 4.96 11.54 -10.32
N ILE A 77 3.98 12.32 -9.85
CA ILE A 77 4.03 13.79 -9.78
C ILE A 77 5.25 14.27 -8.99
N VAL A 78 5.56 13.67 -7.84
CA VAL A 78 6.66 14.10 -6.99
C VAL A 78 8.00 13.42 -7.31
N GLY A 79 8.02 12.44 -8.22
CA GLY A 79 9.23 11.71 -8.60
C GLY A 79 9.75 10.79 -7.50
N VAL A 80 8.87 10.08 -6.80
CA VAL A 80 9.18 9.01 -5.84
C VAL A 80 8.69 7.69 -6.45
N ARG A 81 9.44 6.60 -6.29
CA ARG A 81 8.96 5.28 -6.72
C ARG A 81 7.86 4.80 -5.78
N GLY A 82 6.65 4.60 -6.32
CA GLY A 82 5.49 4.13 -5.58
C GLY A 82 5.28 2.63 -5.69
N SER A 83 4.80 2.01 -4.62
CA SER A 83 4.24 0.66 -4.61
C SER A 83 2.94 0.66 -3.82
N ALA A 84 1.88 0.10 -4.37
CA ALA A 84 0.60 0.01 -3.69
C ALA A 84 0.23 -1.46 -3.45
N GLY A 85 -0.45 -1.70 -2.35
CA GLY A 85 -0.83 -3.02 -1.92
C GLY A 85 -2.04 -3.02 -0.99
N ILE A 86 -2.33 -4.18 -0.46
CA ILE A 86 -3.38 -4.42 0.52
C ILE A 86 -2.80 -5.23 1.68
N GLU A 87 -3.19 -4.91 2.89
CA GLU A 87 -2.99 -5.76 4.07
C GLU A 87 -4.34 -6.32 4.49
N THR A 88 -4.45 -7.64 4.61
CA THR A 88 -5.72 -8.27 4.96
C THR A 88 -5.55 -9.30 6.06
N ARG A 89 -6.61 -9.49 6.85
CA ARG A 89 -6.64 -10.48 7.93
C ARG A 89 -7.30 -11.75 7.41
N VAL A 90 -6.58 -12.86 7.53
CA VAL A 90 -7.05 -14.19 7.11
C VAL A 90 -7.12 -15.09 8.34
N PHE A 91 -8.26 -15.73 8.56
CA PHE A 91 -8.37 -16.74 9.60
C PHE A 91 -8.01 -18.12 9.05
N ILE A 92 -7.08 -18.79 9.73
CA ILE A 92 -6.59 -20.14 9.38
C ILE A 92 -7.09 -21.12 10.42
N PRO A 93 -8.09 -21.97 10.10
CA PRO A 93 -8.72 -22.87 11.06
C PRO A 93 -7.73 -23.83 11.75
N GLU A 94 -6.69 -24.27 11.04
CA GLU A 94 -5.65 -25.17 11.56
C GLU A 94 -4.84 -24.53 12.69
N PHE A 95 -4.86 -23.20 12.80
CA PHE A 95 -4.17 -22.44 13.83
C PHE A 95 -5.13 -21.71 14.79
N ALA A 96 -6.41 -22.12 14.87
CA ALA A 96 -7.44 -21.43 15.67
C ALA A 96 -7.08 -21.24 17.17
N THR A 97 -6.14 -22.01 17.69
CA THR A 97 -5.68 -21.91 19.08
C THR A 97 -4.27 -21.33 19.24
N ARG A 98 -3.67 -20.86 18.13
CA ARG A 98 -2.29 -20.36 18.09
C ARG A 98 -2.23 -18.95 17.54
N GLU A 99 -1.54 -18.06 18.21
CA GLU A 99 -1.17 -16.76 17.65
C GLU A 99 -0.08 -16.95 16.59
N ILE A 100 -0.25 -16.30 15.44
CA ILE A 100 0.68 -16.33 14.32
C ILE A 100 1.46 -15.02 14.28
N ASN A 101 0.84 -13.94 13.78
CA ASN A 101 1.43 -12.61 13.71
C ASN A 101 0.46 -11.50 14.15
N SER A 102 -0.68 -11.85 14.75
CA SER A 102 -1.63 -10.92 15.33
C SER A 102 -1.77 -11.20 16.83
N PRO A 103 -1.16 -10.40 17.74
CA PRO A 103 -1.22 -10.60 19.16
C PRO A 103 -2.67 -10.55 19.69
N GLY A 104 -3.06 -11.55 20.46
CA GLY A 104 -4.40 -11.67 21.03
C GLY A 104 -5.48 -12.19 20.08
N GLU A 105 -5.12 -12.55 18.84
CA GLU A 105 -6.04 -13.07 17.83
C GLU A 105 -5.59 -14.45 17.32
N PRO A 106 -5.82 -15.53 18.06
CA PRO A 106 -5.45 -16.87 17.64
C PRO A 106 -6.09 -17.25 16.30
N GLY A 107 -5.32 -17.84 15.41
CA GLY A 107 -5.75 -18.24 14.07
C GLY A 107 -5.77 -17.10 13.05
N VAL A 108 -5.56 -15.86 13.46
CA VAL A 108 -5.50 -14.71 12.53
C VAL A 108 -4.07 -14.54 12.01
N TYR A 109 -4.00 -14.36 10.70
CA TYR A 109 -2.77 -14.10 9.97
C TYR A 109 -2.92 -12.83 9.13
N TYR A 110 -1.99 -11.91 9.26
CA TYR A 110 -1.88 -10.75 8.38
C TYR A 110 -1.17 -11.15 7.10
N HIS A 111 -1.83 -10.94 5.98
CA HIS A 111 -1.31 -11.22 4.65
C HIS A 111 -1.23 -9.94 3.84
N MET A 112 -0.09 -9.72 3.19
CA MET A 112 0.10 -8.56 2.33
C MET A 112 0.21 -8.97 0.88
N GLY A 113 -0.63 -8.36 0.02
CA GLY A 113 -0.49 -8.35 -1.42
C GLY A 113 0.11 -7.02 -1.87
N ILE A 114 1.15 -7.05 -2.69
CA ILE A 114 1.82 -5.83 -3.17
C ILE A 114 1.93 -5.82 -4.70
N GLY A 115 2.10 -4.63 -5.27
CA GLY A 115 2.28 -4.48 -6.71
C GLY A 115 0.98 -4.27 -7.47
N PHE A 116 -0.08 -3.80 -6.79
CA PHE A 116 -1.31 -3.41 -7.46
C PHE A 116 -1.09 -2.12 -8.25
N THR A 117 -1.61 -2.09 -9.47
CA THR A 117 -1.58 -0.94 -10.37
C THR A 117 -2.94 -0.28 -10.54
N SER A 118 -3.99 -0.91 -10.00
CA SER A 118 -5.37 -0.43 -10.01
C SER A 118 -6.16 -1.01 -8.85
N SER A 119 -7.13 -0.26 -8.36
CA SER A 119 -8.14 -0.71 -7.40
C SER A 119 -9.16 -1.67 -8.02
N GLN A 120 -9.22 -1.71 -9.36
CA GLN A 120 -10.13 -2.59 -10.08
C GLN A 120 -9.61 -4.03 -10.05
N ALA A 121 -10.48 -4.96 -9.64
CA ALA A 121 -10.16 -6.38 -9.72
C ALA A 121 -9.92 -6.78 -11.19
N PRO A 122 -8.79 -7.44 -11.51
CA PRO A 122 -8.59 -7.94 -12.86
C PRO A 122 -9.65 -8.99 -13.21
N ASP A 123 -10.10 -8.98 -14.46
CA ASP A 123 -10.96 -10.04 -14.97
C ASP A 123 -10.15 -11.34 -15.09
N LEU A 124 -10.35 -12.22 -14.14
CA LEU A 124 -9.70 -13.53 -14.07
C LEU A 124 -10.57 -14.64 -14.64
N SER A 125 -11.68 -14.33 -15.31
CA SER A 125 -12.64 -15.33 -15.80
C SER A 125 -12.05 -16.31 -16.82
N GLY A 126 -10.96 -15.95 -17.49
CA GLY A 126 -10.23 -16.80 -18.44
C GLY A 126 -9.01 -17.52 -17.86
N LEU A 127 -8.70 -17.31 -16.58
CA LEU A 127 -7.56 -17.98 -15.94
C LEU A 127 -8.01 -19.27 -15.25
N GLU A 128 -7.46 -20.40 -15.68
CA GLU A 128 -7.57 -21.65 -14.91
C GLU A 128 -6.83 -21.45 -13.58
N ARG A 129 -7.55 -21.65 -12.48
CA ARG A 129 -6.89 -21.72 -11.17
C ARG A 129 -5.98 -22.94 -11.17
N PRO A 130 -4.69 -22.80 -10.78
CA PRO A 130 -3.88 -23.98 -10.57
C PRO A 130 -4.59 -24.86 -9.54
N ASP A 131 -4.81 -26.13 -9.90
CA ASP A 131 -5.46 -27.13 -9.05
C ASP A 131 -4.47 -27.57 -7.94
N ARG A 132 -4.06 -26.59 -7.12
CA ARG A 132 -3.16 -26.79 -5.99
C ARG A 132 -3.85 -26.36 -4.71
N SER A 133 -3.79 -27.22 -3.72
CA SER A 133 -4.18 -26.85 -2.36
C SER A 133 -3.22 -25.80 -1.80
N PRO A 134 -3.65 -24.98 -0.82
CA PRO A 134 -2.76 -24.03 -0.15
C PRO A 134 -1.49 -24.68 0.43
N ALA A 135 -1.58 -25.93 0.90
CA ALA A 135 -0.44 -26.67 1.41
C ALA A 135 0.60 -27.02 0.34
N GLU A 136 0.16 -27.29 -0.89
CA GLU A 136 1.06 -27.58 -2.04
C GLU A 136 1.70 -26.30 -2.62
N THR A 137 1.17 -25.14 -2.30
CA THR A 137 1.72 -23.85 -2.72
C THR A 137 2.80 -23.36 -1.76
N LEU A 138 2.82 -23.84 -0.51
CA LEU A 138 3.76 -23.43 0.54
C LEU A 138 4.91 -24.43 0.75
N ALA A 139 4.96 -25.52 -0.01
CA ALA A 139 6.04 -26.51 -0.02
C ALA A 139 7.06 -26.22 -1.14
#